data_0e266ccf0078dc0aeb7ff5283bab3a4a
#
_entry.id   0e266ccf0078dc0aeb7ff5283bab3a4a
#
_cell.length_a   1.000
_cell.length_b   1.000
_cell.length_c   1.000
_cell.angle_alpha   90.00
_cell.angle_beta   90.00
_cell.angle_gamma   90.00
#
_symmetry.space_group_name_H-M   'P 1'
#
loop_
_entity.id
_entity.type
_entity.pdbx_description
1 polymer ?
#
loop_
_entity_poly.entity_id
_entity_poly.type
_entity_poly.pdbx_seq_one_letter_code
_entity_poly.pdbx_strand_id
1 'polypeptide(L)'
;MKKLNIMKKLLLPLFFALFVMGCDDDSENLPAPYYSIEGKWLIEGMIPEGNTMYLYQDGLRYTYYCVEGDCNSLYNSYEANDGNHIPNPLNYTYENDILTVDLNFGNELVTPITFECDGGEAYFETSGYSLFRLNSDCN
;
A
#
# COMPACT_ATOMS: atom_id res chain seq x y z
N MET A 1 -58.57 10.30 -54.51
CA MET A 1 -57.15 10.11 -54.71
C MET A 1 -56.38 11.01 -53.73
N LYS A 2 -56.02 10.50 -52.58
CA LYS A 2 -55.10 11.10 -51.60
C LYS A 2 -54.44 9.94 -50.85
N LYS A 3 -53.29 9.54 -51.29
CA LYS A 3 -52.40 8.60 -50.59
C LYS A 3 -51.04 9.26 -50.45
N LEU A 4 -50.41 8.91 -49.36
CA LEU A 4 -49.00 9.00 -49.15
C LEU A 4 -48.47 10.28 -48.49
N ASN A 5 -48.47 10.29 -47.17
CA ASN A 5 -47.53 11.13 -46.39
C ASN A 5 -47.41 10.68 -44.93
N ILE A 6 -47.30 9.38 -44.65
CA ILE A 6 -47.15 8.85 -43.29
C ILE A 6 -45.82 8.09 -43.09
N MET A 7 -44.88 8.18 -44.02
CA MET A 7 -43.65 7.39 -43.94
C MET A 7 -42.36 8.19 -43.72
N LYS A 8 -42.43 9.39 -43.16
CA LYS A 8 -41.19 10.20 -42.94
C LYS A 8 -40.91 10.60 -41.47
N LYS A 9 -41.62 10.06 -40.50
CA LYS A 9 -41.44 10.45 -39.09
C LYS A 9 -40.99 9.32 -38.14
N LEU A 10 -40.54 8.19 -38.66
CA LEU A 10 -40.21 7.04 -37.81
C LEU A 10 -38.73 6.61 -37.88
N LEU A 11 -37.84 7.45 -38.40
CA LEU A 11 -36.45 7.09 -38.60
C LEU A 11 -35.43 7.93 -37.79
N LEU A 12 -35.89 8.77 -36.86
CA LEU A 12 -35.00 9.64 -36.12
C LEU A 12 -34.68 9.32 -34.65
N PRO A 13 -35.26 8.31 -33.98
CA PRO A 13 -34.82 8.02 -32.65
C PRO A 13 -33.84 6.84 -32.54
N LEU A 14 -33.39 6.23 -33.63
CA LEU A 14 -32.53 5.05 -33.58
C LEU A 14 -31.01 5.35 -33.63
N PHE A 15 -30.63 6.61 -33.66
CA PHE A 15 -29.20 6.96 -33.77
C PHE A 15 -28.57 7.56 -32.53
N PHE A 16 -29.30 7.57 -31.38
CA PHE A 16 -28.77 8.18 -30.15
C PHE A 16 -28.45 7.16 -29.05
N ALA A 17 -28.43 5.86 -29.35
CA ALA A 17 -28.22 4.80 -28.35
C ALA A 17 -26.87 4.09 -28.47
N LEU A 18 -25.87 4.66 -29.13
CA LEU A 18 -24.57 3.98 -29.38
C LEU A 18 -23.34 4.74 -28.92
N PHE A 19 -23.45 5.66 -27.96
CA PHE A 19 -22.29 6.31 -27.35
C PHE A 19 -22.28 6.22 -25.83
N VAL A 20 -22.63 5.07 -25.29
CA VAL A 20 -22.14 4.66 -23.98
C VAL A 20 -21.17 3.50 -24.21
N MET A 21 -20.10 3.74 -24.95
CA MET A 21 -18.87 3.02 -24.70
C MET A 21 -18.37 3.57 -23.34
N GLY A 22 -18.74 2.86 -22.28
CA GLY A 22 -18.06 2.97 -21.03
C GLY A 22 -16.57 2.81 -21.32
N CYS A 23 -15.77 3.80 -20.94
CA CYS A 23 -14.43 3.51 -20.54
C CYS A 23 -14.59 2.52 -19.38
N ASP A 24 -14.36 1.26 -19.62
CA ASP A 24 -13.84 0.39 -18.61
C ASP A 24 -12.46 0.98 -18.30
N ASP A 25 -12.42 1.90 -17.32
CA ASP A 25 -11.24 2.11 -16.56
C ASP A 25 -11.00 0.79 -15.82
N ASP A 26 -10.30 -0.11 -16.47
CA ASP A 26 -9.47 -1.11 -15.81
C ASP A 26 -8.31 -0.36 -15.11
N SER A 27 -8.62 0.67 -14.35
CA SER A 27 -7.81 1.05 -13.23
C SER A 27 -7.96 -0.13 -12.29
N GLU A 28 -7.03 -1.08 -12.41
CA GLU A 28 -6.75 -2.02 -11.35
C GLU A 28 -6.92 -1.23 -10.07
N ASN A 29 -7.76 -1.73 -9.16
CA ASN A 29 -7.96 -1.14 -7.85
C ASN A 29 -6.61 -1.18 -7.12
N LEU A 30 -5.71 -0.31 -7.53
CA LEU A 30 -4.59 0.04 -6.67
C LEU A 30 -5.25 0.61 -5.43
N PRO A 31 -5.05 -0.04 -4.30
CA PRO A 31 -5.59 0.48 -3.06
C PRO A 31 -5.19 1.94 -2.96
N ALA A 32 -6.13 2.79 -2.53
CA ALA A 32 -5.89 4.22 -2.36
C ALA A 32 -4.53 4.42 -1.66
N PRO A 33 -3.75 5.46 -2.03
CA PRO A 33 -2.43 5.66 -1.47
C PRO A 33 -2.53 5.58 0.05
N TYR A 34 -1.87 4.60 0.63
CA TYR A 34 -1.93 4.34 2.06
C TYR A 34 -0.96 5.28 2.77
N TYR A 35 -1.44 6.43 3.15
CA TYR A 35 -0.72 7.30 4.09
C TYR A 35 -0.92 6.75 5.51
N SER A 36 -0.45 5.53 5.71
CA SER A 36 -0.51 4.81 6.98
C SER A 36 0.72 3.95 7.13
N ILE A 37 1.22 3.85 8.36
CA ILE A 37 2.36 2.98 8.64
C ILE A 37 1.99 1.49 8.57
N GLU A 38 0.71 1.13 8.59
CA GLU A 38 0.30 -0.27 8.50
C GLU A 38 0.74 -0.94 7.20
N GLY A 39 1.14 -2.19 7.30
CA GLY A 39 1.63 -2.99 6.18
C GLY A 39 3.08 -3.43 6.32
N LYS A 40 3.63 -3.92 5.22
CA LYS A 40 4.97 -4.51 5.14
C LYS A 40 5.97 -3.50 4.59
N TRP A 41 7.07 -3.32 5.31
CA TRP A 41 8.07 -2.31 5.01
C TRP A 41 9.48 -2.87 5.04
N LEU A 42 10.27 -2.53 4.04
CA LEU A 42 11.69 -2.87 3.96
C LEU A 42 12.54 -1.71 4.47
N ILE A 43 13.62 -2.01 5.16
CA ILE A 43 14.56 -1.00 5.62
C ILE A 43 15.58 -0.73 4.51
N GLU A 44 15.74 0.55 4.14
CA GLU A 44 16.76 0.95 3.20
C GLU A 44 18.17 0.71 3.76
N GLY A 45 19.06 0.17 2.94
CA GLY A 45 20.51 0.30 3.09
C GLY A 45 21.18 -0.44 4.25
N MET A 46 20.50 -1.27 5.00
CA MET A 46 21.17 -2.02 6.07
C MET A 46 21.96 -3.24 5.57
N ILE A 47 21.64 -3.80 4.42
CA ILE A 47 22.47 -4.82 3.72
C ILE A 47 21.97 -4.91 2.27
N PRO A 48 22.78 -5.36 1.28
CA PRO A 48 22.29 -5.55 -0.07
C PRO A 48 20.98 -6.33 -0.07
N GLU A 49 19.93 -5.78 -0.68
CA GLU A 49 18.64 -6.42 -0.90
C GLU A 49 17.67 -6.52 0.31
N GLY A 50 17.74 -5.58 1.27
CA GLY A 50 16.68 -5.45 2.28
C GLY A 50 16.39 -6.73 3.06
N ASN A 51 17.34 -7.24 3.82
CA ASN A 51 17.17 -8.49 4.56
C ASN A 51 16.26 -8.40 5.79
N THR A 52 15.75 -7.21 6.10
CA THR A 52 14.87 -6.97 7.23
C THR A 52 13.56 -6.37 6.78
N MET A 53 12.47 -6.96 7.19
CA MET A 53 11.13 -6.45 6.97
C MET A 53 10.44 -6.18 8.30
N TYR A 54 9.76 -5.05 8.39
CA TYR A 54 8.78 -4.76 9.43
C TYR A 54 7.37 -4.94 8.89
N LEU A 55 6.54 -5.64 9.67
CA LEU A 55 5.10 -5.67 9.46
C LEU A 55 4.44 -4.94 10.61
N TYR A 56 3.78 -3.81 10.31
CA TYR A 56 2.94 -3.08 11.25
C TYR A 56 1.50 -3.50 11.04
N GLN A 57 0.90 -4.09 12.05
CA GLN A 57 -0.49 -4.55 12.00
C GLN A 57 -1.10 -4.59 13.40
N ASP A 58 -2.31 -4.05 13.53
CA ASP A 58 -3.12 -4.12 14.76
C ASP A 58 -2.38 -3.66 16.03
N GLY A 59 -1.57 -2.60 15.92
CA GLY A 59 -0.81 -2.03 17.03
C GLY A 59 0.47 -2.81 17.39
N LEU A 60 0.84 -3.80 16.62
CA LEU A 60 2.07 -4.59 16.79
C LEU A 60 3.00 -4.47 15.59
N ARG A 61 4.29 -4.26 15.85
CA ARG A 61 5.35 -4.31 14.85
C ARG A 61 6.07 -5.65 14.93
N TYR A 62 5.93 -6.45 13.90
CA TYR A 62 6.65 -7.72 13.73
C TYR A 62 7.93 -7.46 12.95
N THR A 63 9.00 -8.18 13.28
CA THR A 63 10.28 -8.10 12.56
C THR A 63 10.60 -9.46 11.96
N TYR A 64 10.90 -9.46 10.67
CA TYR A 64 11.27 -10.64 9.90
C TYR A 64 12.66 -10.46 9.29
N TYR A 65 13.40 -11.55 9.19
CA TYR A 65 14.68 -11.58 8.51
C TYR A 65 14.67 -12.61 7.38
N CYS A 66 15.36 -12.25 6.31
CA CYS A 66 15.68 -13.16 5.23
C CYS A 66 17.19 -13.13 5.00
N VAL A 67 17.85 -14.27 5.06
CA VAL A 67 19.31 -14.37 4.93
C VAL A 67 19.74 -15.00 3.61
N GLU A 68 18.86 -15.74 2.94
CA GLU A 68 19.16 -16.47 1.68
C GLU A 68 17.91 -16.61 0.81
N GLY A 69 18.12 -16.65 -0.50
CA GLY A 69 17.07 -16.92 -1.46
C GLY A 69 16.29 -15.67 -1.91
N ASP A 70 15.09 -15.89 -2.43
CA ASP A 70 14.19 -14.82 -2.87
C ASP A 70 13.45 -14.22 -1.66
N CYS A 71 14.06 -13.21 -1.06
CA CYS A 71 13.50 -12.52 0.11
C CYS A 71 12.16 -11.84 -0.19
N ASN A 72 11.94 -11.34 -1.39
CA ASN A 72 10.68 -10.70 -1.75
C ASN A 72 9.52 -11.70 -1.74
N SER A 73 9.69 -12.86 -2.35
CA SER A 73 8.69 -13.92 -2.30
C SER A 73 8.42 -14.40 -0.89
N LEU A 74 9.46 -14.51 -0.06
CA LEU A 74 9.36 -14.92 1.33
C LEU A 74 8.57 -13.89 2.15
N TYR A 75 8.91 -12.60 2.05
CA TYR A 75 8.22 -11.51 2.74
C TYR A 75 6.76 -11.35 2.31
N ASN A 76 6.44 -11.61 1.04
CA ASN A 76 5.06 -11.62 0.58
C ASN A 76 4.23 -12.68 1.29
N SER A 77 4.82 -13.83 1.62
CA SER A 77 4.14 -14.96 2.26
C SER A 77 3.95 -14.79 3.77
N TYR A 78 4.72 -13.94 4.44
CA TYR A 78 4.66 -13.77 5.89
C TYR A 78 3.43 -12.99 6.32
N GLU A 79 2.84 -13.42 7.44
CA GLU A 79 1.67 -12.80 8.07
C GLU A 79 1.89 -12.61 9.58
N ALA A 80 1.15 -11.69 10.16
CA ALA A 80 1.18 -11.47 11.60
C ALA A 80 0.89 -12.79 12.36
N ASN A 81 1.68 -13.06 13.40
CA ASN A 81 1.57 -14.26 14.23
C ASN A 81 1.81 -15.60 13.50
N ASP A 82 2.43 -15.63 12.35
CA ASP A 82 2.75 -16.85 11.58
C ASP A 82 3.91 -17.68 12.21
N GLY A 83 4.55 -17.15 13.25
CA GLY A 83 5.67 -17.79 13.94
C GLY A 83 7.04 -17.63 13.26
N ASN A 84 7.10 -16.95 12.10
CA ASN A 84 8.35 -16.70 11.37
C ASN A 84 9.03 -15.39 11.79
N HIS A 85 8.34 -14.55 12.56
CA HIS A 85 8.88 -13.29 13.08
C HIS A 85 9.79 -13.51 14.29
N ILE A 86 10.62 -12.50 14.59
CA ILE A 86 11.38 -12.47 15.84
C ILE A 86 10.40 -12.49 17.02
N PRO A 87 10.68 -13.32 18.07
CA PRO A 87 9.85 -13.34 19.26
C PRO A 87 9.68 -11.97 19.91
N ASN A 88 8.51 -11.75 20.51
CA ASN A 88 8.13 -10.51 21.18
C ASN A 88 8.00 -9.30 20.21
N PRO A 89 6.96 -9.28 19.37
CA PRO A 89 6.67 -8.10 18.57
C PRO A 89 6.47 -6.88 19.47
N LEU A 90 6.83 -5.70 18.94
CA LEU A 90 6.80 -4.45 19.70
C LEU A 90 5.45 -3.76 19.55
N ASN A 91 4.94 -3.16 20.62
CA ASN A 91 3.76 -2.32 20.52
C ASN A 91 4.09 -1.03 19.77
N TYR A 92 3.15 -0.54 18.98
CA TYR A 92 3.24 0.78 18.36
C TYR A 92 1.90 1.51 18.40
N THR A 93 1.97 2.82 18.32
CA THR A 93 0.84 3.71 17.98
C THR A 93 1.24 4.61 16.82
N TYR A 94 0.26 4.97 16.01
CA TYR A 94 0.44 5.93 14.92
C TYR A 94 -0.73 6.90 14.94
N GLU A 95 -0.48 8.13 15.37
CA GLU A 95 -1.49 9.17 15.54
C GLU A 95 -0.94 10.52 15.13
N ASN A 96 -1.70 11.29 14.34
CA ASN A 96 -1.30 12.63 13.89
C ASN A 96 0.07 12.66 13.22
N ASP A 97 0.35 11.67 12.37
CA ASP A 97 1.61 11.45 11.66
C ASP A 97 2.83 11.17 12.57
N ILE A 98 2.60 10.87 13.84
CA ILE A 98 3.64 10.49 14.79
C ILE A 98 3.56 8.99 15.05
N LEU A 99 4.66 8.30 14.74
CA LEU A 99 4.87 6.91 15.11
C LEU A 99 5.57 6.83 16.46
N THR A 100 5.00 6.07 17.37
CA THR A 100 5.64 5.69 18.64
C THR A 100 5.77 4.18 18.69
N VAL A 101 6.97 3.66 18.87
CA VAL A 101 7.25 2.22 19.05
C VAL A 101 7.84 2.00 20.42
N ASP A 102 7.23 1.13 21.23
CA ASP A 102 7.78 0.70 22.51
C ASP A 102 8.96 -0.27 22.26
N LEU A 103 10.16 0.18 22.59
CA LEU A 103 11.39 -0.60 22.46
C LEU A 103 11.67 -1.45 23.72
N ASN A 104 10.71 -1.53 24.64
CA ASN A 104 10.80 -2.16 25.95
C ASN A 104 11.73 -1.44 26.94
N PHE A 105 11.66 -1.84 28.20
CA PHE A 105 12.45 -1.30 29.31
C PHE A 105 12.36 0.23 29.49
N GLY A 106 11.22 0.81 29.10
CA GLY A 106 10.96 2.25 29.19
C GLY A 106 11.64 3.08 28.10
N ASN A 107 12.11 2.45 27.03
CA ASN A 107 12.62 3.15 25.85
C ASN A 107 11.54 3.19 24.76
N GLU A 108 11.45 4.30 24.06
CA GLU A 108 10.52 4.51 22.96
C GLU A 108 11.25 5.14 21.76
N LEU A 109 10.85 4.73 20.57
CA LEU A 109 11.12 5.46 19.35
C LEU A 109 9.91 6.35 19.08
N VAL A 110 10.09 7.66 19.13
CA VAL A 110 9.06 8.63 18.75
C VAL A 110 9.55 9.44 17.58
N THR A 111 8.83 9.38 16.46
CA THR A 111 9.23 10.06 15.23
C THR A 111 8.04 10.50 14.40
N PRO A 112 8.01 11.73 13.90
CA PRO A 112 7.12 12.10 12.81
C PRO A 112 7.45 11.27 11.56
N ILE A 113 6.41 10.91 10.81
CA ILE A 113 6.52 10.18 9.55
C ILE A 113 6.00 11.06 8.43
N THR A 114 6.81 11.24 7.41
CA THR A 114 6.37 11.81 6.14
C THR A 114 6.29 10.69 5.09
N PHE A 115 5.13 10.57 4.44
CA PHE A 115 4.96 9.62 3.35
C PHE A 115 5.28 10.28 2.03
N GLU A 116 6.12 9.63 1.23
CA GLU A 116 6.49 10.01 -0.11
C GLU A 116 6.12 8.90 -1.10
N CYS A 117 6.28 9.16 -2.39
CA CYS A 117 6.06 8.17 -3.43
C CYS A 117 4.68 7.49 -3.33
N ASP A 118 3.60 8.31 -3.24
CA ASP A 118 2.22 7.85 -3.11
C ASP A 118 1.99 6.84 -1.95
N GLY A 119 2.72 7.02 -0.84
CA GLY A 119 2.66 6.15 0.33
C GLY A 119 3.53 4.90 0.22
N GLY A 120 4.38 4.81 -0.79
CA GLY A 120 5.35 3.73 -0.96
C GLY A 120 6.64 3.90 -0.17
N GLU A 121 6.90 5.12 0.31
CA GLU A 121 8.02 5.44 1.17
C GLU A 121 7.53 6.11 2.45
N ALA A 122 8.09 5.72 3.59
CA ALA A 122 7.86 6.32 4.90
C ALA A 122 9.20 6.85 5.43
N TYR A 123 9.35 8.18 5.45
CA TYR A 123 10.54 8.86 5.95
C TYR A 123 10.40 9.14 7.45
N PHE A 124 11.36 8.71 8.24
CA PHE A 124 11.44 8.87 9.68
C PHE A 124 12.26 10.11 10.02
N GLU A 125 11.60 11.20 10.35
CA GLU A 125 12.26 12.52 10.50
C GLU A 125 13.30 12.57 11.62
N THR A 126 13.07 11.84 12.72
CA THR A 126 14.01 11.84 13.86
C THR A 126 15.32 11.13 13.56
N SER A 127 15.29 10.05 12.78
CA SER A 127 16.46 9.21 12.50
C SER A 127 17.05 9.43 11.11
N GLY A 128 16.26 10.05 10.19
CA GLY A 128 16.71 10.39 8.84
C GLY A 128 16.85 9.16 7.92
N TYR A 129 16.11 8.09 8.17
CA TYR A 129 16.06 6.94 7.28
C TYR A 129 14.63 6.72 6.73
N SER A 130 14.55 6.01 5.63
CA SER A 130 13.29 5.64 5.00
C SER A 130 13.00 4.15 5.15
N LEU A 131 11.72 3.84 5.19
CA LEU A 131 11.20 2.50 4.95
C LEU A 131 10.49 2.49 3.61
N PHE A 132 10.69 1.44 2.83
CA PHE A 132 10.01 1.24 1.54
C PHE A 132 8.96 0.16 1.65
N ARG A 133 7.75 0.47 1.21
CA ARG A 133 6.68 -0.52 1.22
C ARG A 133 7.04 -1.69 0.31
N LEU A 134 6.82 -2.90 0.81
CA LEU A 134 7.07 -4.12 0.04
C LEU A 134 6.28 -4.07 -1.28
N ASN A 135 6.96 -4.35 -2.40
CA ASN A 135 6.46 -4.27 -3.77
C ASN A 135 6.09 -2.86 -4.26
N SER A 136 6.56 -1.79 -3.62
CA SER A 136 6.46 -0.45 -4.20
C SER A 136 7.58 -0.23 -5.23
N ASP A 137 7.31 0.63 -6.20
CA ASP A 137 8.30 1.06 -7.21
C ASP A 137 9.15 2.26 -6.73
N CYS A 138 9.23 2.48 -5.42
CA CYS A 138 9.81 3.67 -4.78
C CYS A 138 11.28 3.50 -4.36
N ASN A 139 12.05 2.69 -5.05
CA ASN A 139 13.49 2.48 -4.77
C ASN A 139 14.39 3.35 -5.64
#